data_a6f6cab632de9734ce3f594e13035513
#
_entry.id   a6f6cab632de9734ce3f594e13035513
#
_cell.length_a   1.000
_cell.length_b   1.000
_cell.length_c   1.000
_cell.angle_alpha   90.00
_cell.angle_beta   90.00
_cell.angle_gamma   90.00
#
_symmetry.space_group_name_H-M   'P 1'
#
loop_
_entity.id
_entity.type
_entity.pdbx_description
1 polymer ?
#
loop_
_entity_poly.entity_id
_entity_poly.type
_entity_poly.pdbx_seq_one_letter_code
_entity_poly.pdbx_strand_id
1 'polypeptide(L)'
;MPELSLFVWWLIGGVSSLFLLLAIYLYFFSYRPRAVENCEIVSNDERKTLPAGKTLKVMTWNQEFFGGRNHVYFFDLPMDKGKRITVEEAEMKRNRDHLIKVVKSESPDVLLLQEVDEGSSRTRYHDQEGELAKKLKDYPYRTSAYYVKSAFHPHRHILRPWRMKLVIFSKYSIDEAKRYQLAVKPALWIVRLFYLKRCVLEARIPLSKGGHLSVMNTHLDAYAQGSNTMAKQVKGVKRLLDERTEAKAPWVLGGDFNLLPNDMARKQLTKDQAELYNPHTELSY
;
A
#
# COMPACT_ATOMS: atom_id res chain seq x y z
N MET A 1 -7.24 8.42 57.91
CA MET A 1 -8.18 8.04 56.82
C MET A 1 -8.40 9.11 55.73
N PRO A 2 -8.36 10.44 55.94
CA PRO A 2 -8.49 11.43 54.86
C PRO A 2 -7.35 11.44 53.86
N GLU A 3 -6.11 11.15 54.25
CA GLU A 3 -4.96 11.15 53.39
C GLU A 3 -4.97 10.02 52.32
N LEU A 4 -5.47 8.85 52.69
CA LEU A 4 -5.66 7.72 51.74
C LEU A 4 -6.67 8.07 50.65
N SER A 5 -7.69 8.83 50.98
CA SER A 5 -8.69 9.31 50.04
C SER A 5 -8.10 10.34 49.05
N LEU A 6 -7.29 11.27 49.52
CA LEU A 6 -6.58 12.24 48.67
C LEU A 6 -5.61 11.55 47.71
N PHE A 7 -4.83 10.59 48.17
CA PHE A 7 -3.92 9.82 47.32
C PHE A 7 -4.67 9.05 46.23
N VAL A 8 -5.79 8.42 46.55
CA VAL A 8 -6.64 7.72 45.58
C VAL A 8 -7.18 8.69 44.50
N TRP A 9 -7.62 9.88 44.87
CA TRP A 9 -8.06 10.89 43.90
C TRP A 9 -6.93 11.40 43.00
N TRP A 10 -5.73 11.60 43.51
CA TRP A 10 -4.55 11.94 42.72
C TRP A 10 -4.18 10.83 41.74
N LEU A 11 -4.26 9.57 42.18
CA LEU A 11 -4.01 8.42 41.32
C LEU A 11 -5.03 8.32 40.18
N ILE A 12 -6.30 8.46 40.51
CA ILE A 12 -7.40 8.44 39.52
C ILE A 12 -7.22 9.61 38.53
N GLY A 13 -6.95 10.82 39.02
CA GLY A 13 -6.70 12.01 38.19
C GLY A 13 -5.50 11.81 37.25
N GLY A 14 -4.39 11.27 37.75
CA GLY A 14 -3.20 10.98 36.98
C GLY A 14 -3.44 9.94 35.88
N VAL A 15 -4.11 8.84 36.23
CA VAL A 15 -4.47 7.79 35.27
C VAL A 15 -5.45 8.33 34.22
N SER A 16 -6.46 9.08 34.61
CA SER A 16 -7.41 9.69 33.68
C SER A 16 -6.74 10.68 32.73
N SER A 17 -5.82 11.49 33.22
CA SER A 17 -5.03 12.41 32.41
C SER A 17 -4.17 11.67 31.39
N LEU A 18 -3.53 10.58 31.78
CA LEU A 18 -2.73 9.74 30.88
C LEU A 18 -3.60 9.13 29.76
N PHE A 19 -4.80 8.61 30.10
CA PHE A 19 -5.74 8.10 29.11
C PHE A 19 -6.22 9.19 28.15
N LEU A 20 -6.49 10.40 28.66
CA LEU A 20 -6.89 11.54 27.85
C LEU A 20 -5.75 11.94 26.86
N LEU A 21 -4.53 12.05 27.35
CA LEU A 21 -3.36 12.36 26.51
C LEU A 21 -3.15 11.28 25.45
N LEU A 22 -3.29 10.00 25.81
CA LEU A 22 -3.22 8.90 24.86
C LEU A 22 -4.34 8.99 23.82
N ALA A 23 -5.58 9.28 24.23
CA ALA A 23 -6.70 9.44 23.31
C ALA A 23 -6.49 10.61 22.35
N ILE A 24 -5.97 11.74 22.85
CA ILE A 24 -5.60 12.91 22.05
C ILE A 24 -4.49 12.52 21.04
N TYR A 25 -3.45 11.84 21.51
CA TYR A 25 -2.38 11.34 20.65
C TYR A 25 -2.94 10.44 19.55
N LEU A 26 -3.71 9.42 19.90
CA LEU A 26 -4.32 8.49 18.95
C LEU A 26 -5.24 9.22 17.96
N TYR A 27 -5.97 10.25 18.42
CA TYR A 27 -6.83 11.06 17.57
C TYR A 27 -6.05 11.85 16.53
N PHE A 28 -5.00 12.57 16.92
CA PHE A 28 -4.25 13.44 16.03
C PHE A 28 -3.22 12.73 15.18
N PHE A 29 -2.62 11.64 15.68
CA PHE A 29 -1.51 10.95 15.01
C PHE A 29 -1.88 9.67 14.28
N SER A 30 -3.16 9.24 14.33
CA SER A 30 -3.62 8.11 13.52
C SER A 30 -3.89 8.54 12.08
N TYR A 31 -3.52 7.69 11.13
CA TYR A 31 -3.81 7.92 9.71
C TYR A 31 -5.29 7.66 9.39
N ARG A 32 -6.01 8.71 9.01
CA ARG A 32 -7.44 8.69 8.71
C ARG A 32 -7.70 9.32 7.35
N PRO A 33 -7.40 8.59 6.26
CA PRO A 33 -7.63 9.11 4.93
C PRO A 33 -9.12 9.31 4.67
N ARG A 34 -9.44 10.33 3.84
CA ARG A 34 -10.80 10.55 3.33
C ARG A 34 -11.17 9.44 2.34
N ALA A 35 -12.45 9.35 2.00
CA ALA A 35 -12.94 8.40 0.99
C ALA A 35 -12.25 8.61 -0.37
N VAL A 36 -12.03 9.88 -0.73
CA VAL A 36 -11.26 10.29 -1.91
C VAL A 36 -10.33 11.43 -1.52
N GLU A 37 -9.07 11.35 -1.92
CA GLU A 37 -8.05 12.37 -1.69
C GLU A 37 -7.27 12.64 -2.97
N ASN A 38 -6.92 13.89 -3.23
CA ASN A 38 -5.94 14.22 -4.25
C ASN A 38 -4.55 13.80 -3.76
N CYS A 39 -3.76 13.23 -4.68
CA CYS A 39 -2.38 12.85 -4.44
C CYS A 39 -1.43 13.87 -5.06
N GLU A 40 -0.28 14.03 -4.43
CA GLU A 40 0.81 14.83 -4.98
C GLU A 40 1.31 14.22 -6.29
N ILE A 41 1.56 15.08 -7.27
CA ILE A 41 2.17 14.72 -8.53
C ILE A 41 3.55 15.36 -8.57
N VAL A 42 4.58 14.53 -8.67
CA VAL A 42 5.95 15.01 -8.85
C VAL A 42 6.31 14.90 -10.32
N SER A 43 6.72 16.03 -10.89
CA SER A 43 7.19 16.13 -12.28
C SER A 43 8.53 16.83 -12.29
N ASN A 44 9.46 16.28 -13.04
CA ASN A 44 10.80 16.85 -13.25
C ASN A 44 11.06 17.21 -14.72
N ASP A 45 10.00 17.23 -15.55
CA ASP A 45 10.13 17.36 -17.00
C ASP A 45 8.95 18.13 -17.60
N GLU A 46 9.08 18.53 -18.88
CA GLU A 46 8.03 19.17 -19.66
C GLU A 46 6.85 18.21 -19.93
N ARG A 47 5.67 18.79 -20.14
CA ARG A 47 4.44 18.03 -20.39
C ARG A 47 4.58 17.09 -21.60
N LYS A 48 4.37 15.79 -21.38
CA LYS A 48 4.43 14.73 -22.37
C LYS A 48 3.13 13.92 -22.40
N THR A 49 2.42 13.99 -23.50
CA THR A 49 1.16 13.25 -23.69
C THR A 49 1.40 11.84 -24.22
N LEU A 50 0.53 10.91 -23.89
CA LEU A 50 0.54 9.55 -24.44
C LEU A 50 -0.02 9.58 -25.88
N PRO A 51 0.76 9.14 -26.90
CA PRO A 51 0.28 9.10 -28.28
C PRO A 51 -0.92 8.17 -28.43
N ALA A 52 -1.95 8.64 -29.12
CA ALA A 52 -3.12 7.81 -29.42
C ALA A 52 -2.75 6.63 -30.33
N GLY A 53 -3.26 5.44 -30.03
CA GLY A 53 -2.97 4.21 -30.77
C GLY A 53 -1.64 3.56 -30.43
N LYS A 54 -0.86 4.12 -29.52
CA LYS A 54 0.35 3.48 -29.00
C LYS A 54 -0.01 2.30 -28.10
N THR A 55 0.66 1.16 -28.35
CA THR A 55 0.64 0.04 -27.39
C THR A 55 1.36 0.44 -26.12
N LEU A 56 0.64 0.38 -25.00
CA LEU A 56 1.18 0.75 -23.68
C LEU A 56 1.75 -0.50 -23.00
N LYS A 57 3.01 -0.43 -22.55
CA LYS A 57 3.64 -1.44 -21.72
C LYS A 57 3.51 -1.03 -20.26
N VAL A 58 2.76 -1.78 -19.48
CA VAL A 58 2.58 -1.56 -18.03
C VAL A 58 3.23 -2.69 -17.27
N MET A 59 4.02 -2.36 -16.26
CA MET A 59 4.62 -3.32 -15.33
C MET A 59 4.03 -3.12 -13.94
N THR A 60 3.66 -4.19 -13.26
CA THR A 60 3.29 -4.17 -11.85
C THR A 60 4.25 -5.03 -11.04
N TRP A 61 4.64 -4.56 -9.84
CA TRP A 61 5.58 -5.26 -8.97
C TRP A 61 5.30 -4.94 -7.49
N ASN A 62 4.91 -5.94 -6.71
CA ASN A 62 5.01 -5.85 -5.26
C ASN A 62 6.48 -6.06 -4.88
N GLN A 63 7.14 -4.99 -4.41
CA GLN A 63 8.58 -5.01 -4.11
C GLN A 63 8.92 -5.50 -2.71
N GLU A 64 7.89 -5.78 -1.88
CA GLU A 64 8.07 -6.26 -0.51
C GLU A 64 9.12 -5.40 0.25
N PHE A 65 8.93 -4.06 0.17
CA PHE A 65 9.86 -3.09 0.81
C PHE A 65 11.36 -3.39 0.62
N PHE A 66 11.73 -4.05 -0.50
CA PHE A 66 13.06 -4.61 -0.82
C PHE A 66 13.51 -5.74 0.12
N GLY A 67 12.60 -6.39 0.84
CA GLY A 67 12.90 -7.48 1.75
C GLY A 67 13.35 -8.75 1.06
N GLY A 68 12.57 -9.20 0.08
CA GLY A 68 12.87 -10.40 -0.72
C GLY A 68 12.52 -11.72 -0.02
N ARG A 69 12.35 -12.75 -0.83
CA ARG A 69 11.80 -14.07 -0.44
C ARG A 69 12.64 -14.92 0.51
N ASN A 70 13.88 -14.54 0.77
CA ASN A 70 14.80 -15.37 1.57
C ASN A 70 14.60 -15.21 3.08
N HIS A 71 13.63 -14.43 3.50
CA HIS A 71 13.41 -14.10 4.91
C HIS A 71 11.94 -14.22 5.28
N VAL A 72 11.71 -14.83 6.43
CA VAL A 72 10.39 -14.94 7.04
C VAL A 72 10.27 -13.83 8.08
N TYR A 73 9.44 -12.84 7.79
CA TYR A 73 9.15 -11.76 8.71
C TYR A 73 8.14 -12.21 9.78
N PHE A 74 8.01 -11.44 10.86
CA PHE A 74 7.13 -11.80 11.96
C PHE A 74 5.66 -11.96 11.54
N PHE A 75 5.22 -11.24 10.51
CA PHE A 75 3.84 -11.27 9.99
C PHE A 75 3.59 -12.40 8.96
N ASP A 76 4.63 -13.05 8.46
CA ASP A 76 4.50 -14.13 7.46
C ASP A 76 4.01 -15.45 8.06
N LEU A 77 4.13 -15.60 9.37
CA LEU A 77 3.70 -16.79 10.09
C LEU A 77 2.58 -16.48 11.08
N PRO A 78 1.66 -17.44 11.33
CA PRO A 78 0.63 -17.29 12.35
C PRO A 78 1.19 -16.90 13.71
N MET A 79 0.47 -16.06 14.45
CA MET A 79 0.85 -15.55 15.77
C MET A 79 2.21 -14.83 15.81
N ASP A 80 2.61 -14.16 14.72
CA ASP A 80 3.86 -13.41 14.61
C ASP A 80 5.12 -14.24 14.93
N LYS A 81 5.16 -15.49 14.53
CA LYS A 81 6.28 -16.39 14.80
C LYS A 81 7.50 -16.17 13.89
N GLY A 82 7.37 -15.37 12.84
CA GLY A 82 8.51 -14.99 12.00
C GLY A 82 9.59 -14.28 12.83
N LYS A 83 10.85 -14.55 12.52
CA LYS A 83 11.98 -14.07 13.33
C LYS A 83 12.49 -12.69 12.93
N ARG A 84 12.16 -12.22 11.72
CA ARG A 84 12.69 -10.96 11.20
C ARG A 84 11.74 -9.80 11.43
N ILE A 85 12.34 -8.67 11.80
CA ILE A 85 11.63 -7.39 12.01
C ILE A 85 12.15 -6.33 11.05
N THR A 86 13.44 -6.37 10.70
CA THR A 86 14.12 -5.40 9.84
C THR A 86 14.80 -6.08 8.67
N VAL A 87 14.92 -5.34 7.56
CA VAL A 87 15.65 -5.78 6.37
C VAL A 87 17.13 -5.43 6.52
N GLU A 88 17.99 -6.34 6.08
CA GLU A 88 19.42 -6.06 6.01
C GLU A 88 19.74 -5.08 4.87
N GLU A 89 20.66 -4.13 5.12
CA GLU A 89 21.03 -3.08 4.16
C GLU A 89 21.53 -3.66 2.82
N ALA A 90 22.38 -4.67 2.90
CA ALA A 90 22.93 -5.34 1.72
C ALA A 90 21.84 -6.03 0.88
N GLU A 91 20.79 -6.52 1.56
CA GLU A 91 19.65 -7.17 0.91
C GLU A 91 18.74 -6.16 0.24
N MET A 92 18.38 -5.08 0.94
CA MET A 92 17.64 -3.96 0.35
C MET A 92 18.34 -3.43 -0.90
N LYS A 93 19.65 -3.23 -0.82
CA LYS A 93 20.46 -2.77 -1.96
C LYS A 93 20.39 -3.76 -3.12
N ARG A 94 20.59 -5.05 -2.88
CA ARG A 94 20.56 -6.09 -3.92
C ARG A 94 19.18 -6.16 -4.60
N ASN A 95 18.10 -6.19 -3.82
CA ASN A 95 16.74 -6.30 -4.35
C ASN A 95 16.32 -5.03 -5.11
N ARG A 96 16.67 -3.85 -4.60
CA ARG A 96 16.48 -2.58 -5.29
C ARG A 96 17.23 -2.54 -6.63
N ASP A 97 18.51 -2.90 -6.62
CA ASP A 97 19.34 -2.87 -7.82
C ASP A 97 18.84 -3.89 -8.87
N HIS A 98 18.30 -5.04 -8.41
CA HIS A 98 17.65 -6.03 -9.27
C HIS A 98 16.37 -5.47 -9.91
N LEU A 99 15.48 -4.87 -9.12
CA LEU A 99 14.27 -4.22 -9.64
C LEU A 99 14.62 -3.17 -10.69
N ILE A 100 15.58 -2.29 -10.40
CA ILE A 100 16.04 -1.26 -11.34
C ILE A 100 16.56 -1.88 -12.63
N LYS A 101 17.35 -2.96 -12.55
CA LYS A 101 17.86 -3.68 -13.72
C LYS A 101 16.73 -4.22 -14.59
N VAL A 102 15.72 -4.86 -13.99
CA VAL A 102 14.56 -5.40 -14.70
C VAL A 102 13.74 -4.27 -15.34
N VAL A 103 13.44 -3.21 -14.58
CA VAL A 103 12.69 -2.06 -15.11
C VAL A 103 13.41 -1.41 -16.30
N LYS A 104 14.74 -1.26 -16.26
CA LYS A 104 15.51 -0.72 -17.37
C LYS A 104 15.54 -1.66 -18.58
N SER A 105 15.64 -2.98 -18.36
CA SER A 105 15.62 -3.99 -19.43
C SER A 105 14.25 -4.04 -20.11
N GLU A 106 13.16 -4.08 -19.33
CA GLU A 106 11.80 -4.17 -19.82
C GLU A 106 11.27 -2.83 -20.35
N SER A 107 11.82 -1.73 -19.84
CA SER A 107 11.49 -0.36 -20.22
C SER A 107 9.96 -0.08 -20.34
N PRO A 108 9.14 -0.42 -19.32
CA PRO A 108 7.70 -0.17 -19.38
C PRO A 108 7.40 1.32 -19.55
N ASP A 109 6.22 1.65 -20.09
CA ASP A 109 5.75 3.04 -20.17
C ASP A 109 5.25 3.54 -18.81
N VAL A 110 4.68 2.62 -18.02
CA VAL A 110 4.18 2.88 -16.68
C VAL A 110 4.58 1.73 -15.74
N LEU A 111 5.03 2.08 -14.54
CA LEU A 111 5.42 1.13 -13.50
C LEU A 111 4.53 1.33 -12.26
N LEU A 112 3.88 0.26 -11.84
CA LEU A 112 3.00 0.20 -10.68
C LEU A 112 3.69 -0.58 -9.56
N LEU A 113 4.04 0.09 -8.47
CA LEU A 113 4.72 -0.54 -7.34
C LEU A 113 3.81 -0.61 -6.12
N GLN A 114 3.89 -1.73 -5.42
CA GLN A 114 3.24 -1.95 -4.13
C GLN A 114 4.31 -2.17 -3.07
N GLU A 115 3.95 -1.97 -1.81
CA GLU A 115 4.82 -2.11 -0.64
C GLU A 115 6.08 -1.25 -0.67
N VAL A 116 5.94 0.00 -1.11
CA VAL A 116 7.03 0.98 -1.10
C VAL A 116 7.08 1.67 0.25
N ASP A 117 8.12 1.41 1.03
CA ASP A 117 8.31 2.05 2.34
C ASP A 117 8.92 3.45 2.21
N GLU A 118 8.51 4.35 3.11
CA GLU A 118 9.11 5.67 3.29
C GLU A 118 9.25 6.00 4.76
N GLY A 119 10.49 5.99 5.25
CA GLY A 119 10.77 6.28 6.65
C GLY A 119 10.22 5.24 7.63
N SER A 120 10.03 4.00 7.20
CA SER A 120 9.67 2.87 8.06
C SER A 120 10.89 2.35 8.81
N SER A 121 10.70 1.99 10.08
CA SER A 121 11.79 1.46 10.90
C SER A 121 12.34 0.13 10.37
N ARG A 122 11.47 -0.73 9.78
CA ARG A 122 11.88 -2.03 9.22
C ARG A 122 12.85 -1.90 8.06
N THR A 123 12.80 -0.80 7.34
CA THR A 123 13.67 -0.46 6.22
C THR A 123 14.66 0.65 6.57
N ARG A 124 15.06 0.74 7.85
CA ARG A 124 16.08 1.68 8.33
C ARG A 124 15.80 3.14 7.94
N TYR A 125 14.53 3.50 7.87
CA TYR A 125 14.03 4.84 7.52
C TYR A 125 14.35 5.29 6.09
N HIS A 126 14.66 4.37 5.17
CA HIS A 126 14.87 4.70 3.76
C HIS A 126 13.63 5.31 3.11
N ASP A 127 13.85 6.23 2.20
CA ASP A 127 12.86 6.72 1.23
C ASP A 127 13.02 5.93 -0.07
N GLN A 128 12.34 4.79 -0.16
CA GLN A 128 12.47 3.89 -1.30
C GLN A 128 11.93 4.50 -2.60
N GLU A 129 10.88 5.34 -2.53
CA GLU A 129 10.35 6.06 -3.68
C GLU A 129 11.40 7.04 -4.23
N GLY A 130 11.98 7.87 -3.36
CA GLY A 130 13.01 8.84 -3.74
C GLY A 130 14.28 8.17 -4.27
N GLU A 131 14.69 7.04 -3.71
CA GLU A 131 15.83 6.24 -4.19
C GLU A 131 15.60 5.69 -5.59
N LEU A 132 14.40 5.16 -5.87
CA LEU A 132 14.03 4.69 -7.21
C LEU A 132 13.98 5.85 -8.21
N ALA A 133 13.39 6.98 -7.85
CA ALA A 133 13.31 8.16 -8.72
C ALA A 133 14.69 8.68 -9.13
N LYS A 134 15.67 8.63 -8.24
CA LYS A 134 17.07 9.00 -8.57
C LYS A 134 17.72 8.08 -9.59
N LYS A 135 17.27 6.83 -9.73
CA LYS A 135 17.85 5.81 -10.60
C LYS A 135 17.06 5.56 -11.88
N LEU A 136 15.72 5.83 -11.82
CA LEU A 136 14.79 5.65 -12.94
C LEU A 136 14.49 7.00 -13.60
N LYS A 137 15.52 7.64 -14.18
CA LYS A 137 15.44 8.97 -14.79
C LYS A 137 14.48 9.04 -16.00
N ASP A 138 14.23 7.91 -16.65
CA ASP A 138 13.28 7.81 -17.78
C ASP A 138 11.81 7.95 -17.34
N TYR A 139 11.55 8.02 -16.03
CA TYR A 139 10.22 8.16 -15.43
C TYR A 139 10.12 9.49 -14.65
N PRO A 140 10.05 10.63 -15.37
CA PRO A 140 10.07 11.95 -14.72
C PRO A 140 8.77 12.27 -13.96
N TYR A 141 7.68 11.52 -14.21
CA TYR A 141 6.40 11.75 -13.58
C TYR A 141 6.08 10.62 -12.61
N ARG A 142 5.66 10.98 -11.40
CA ARG A 142 5.23 10.00 -10.42
C ARG A 142 4.19 10.55 -9.47
N THR A 143 3.42 9.65 -8.88
CA THR A 143 2.48 9.92 -7.80
C THR A 143 2.45 8.75 -6.84
N SER A 144 2.08 9.00 -5.59
CA SER A 144 2.01 7.96 -4.58
C SER A 144 0.87 8.17 -3.59
N ALA A 145 0.42 7.07 -2.95
CA ALA A 145 -0.59 7.11 -1.92
C ALA A 145 -0.25 6.18 -0.77
N TYR A 146 -0.28 6.68 0.45
CA TYR A 146 -0.15 5.83 1.63
C TYR A 146 -1.36 4.93 1.81
N TYR A 147 -1.14 3.69 2.21
CA TYR A 147 -2.16 2.82 2.77
C TYR A 147 -1.84 2.36 4.19
N VAL A 148 -0.66 2.70 4.70
CA VAL A 148 -0.35 2.80 6.11
C VAL A 148 0.57 3.99 6.35
N LYS A 149 0.27 4.77 7.39
CA LYS A 149 1.09 5.92 7.81
C LYS A 149 0.94 6.08 9.31
N SER A 150 1.89 5.55 10.06
CA SER A 150 1.91 5.65 11.51
C SER A 150 3.28 6.13 11.97
N ALA A 151 3.32 7.17 12.81
CA ALA A 151 4.55 7.61 13.44
C ALA A 151 4.99 6.66 14.57
N PHE A 152 4.02 5.99 15.20
CA PHE A 152 4.23 4.97 16.22
C PHE A 152 3.17 3.88 16.03
N HIS A 153 3.59 2.71 15.59
CA HIS A 153 2.69 1.57 15.44
C HIS A 153 2.73 0.71 16.71
N PRO A 154 1.60 0.55 17.42
CA PRO A 154 1.58 -0.08 18.73
C PRO A 154 1.55 -1.62 18.63
N HIS A 155 2.44 -2.16 17.83
CA HIS A 155 2.63 -3.60 17.70
C HIS A 155 3.96 -3.99 18.34
N ARG A 156 4.00 -5.07 19.16
CA ARG A 156 5.17 -5.49 19.94
C ARG A 156 6.47 -5.59 19.14
N HIS A 157 6.39 -5.93 17.86
CA HIS A 157 7.54 -6.04 16.97
C HIS A 157 7.84 -4.76 16.17
N ILE A 158 6.98 -3.75 16.22
CA ILE A 158 7.19 -2.51 15.47
C ILE A 158 7.56 -1.37 16.41
N LEU A 159 6.65 -0.92 17.29
CA LEU A 159 6.80 0.17 18.26
C LEU A 159 7.55 1.42 17.72
N ARG A 160 7.48 1.67 16.41
CA ARG A 160 8.24 2.68 15.66
C ARG A 160 7.45 3.09 14.43
N PRO A 161 7.94 4.05 13.63
CA PRO A 161 7.27 4.45 12.39
C PRO A 161 7.09 3.28 11.42
N TRP A 162 5.88 3.20 10.87
CA TRP A 162 5.54 2.30 9.78
C TRP A 162 4.75 3.06 8.72
N ARG A 163 5.32 3.18 7.52
CA ARG A 163 4.75 3.94 6.40
C ARG A 163 4.96 3.19 5.12
N MET A 164 3.89 2.96 4.37
CA MET A 164 3.93 2.14 3.16
C MET A 164 2.97 2.71 2.12
N LYS A 165 3.41 2.73 0.86
CA LYS A 165 2.72 3.39 -0.25
C LYS A 165 2.45 2.45 -1.41
N LEU A 166 1.45 2.83 -2.23
CA LEU A 166 1.38 2.54 -3.65
C LEU A 166 2.10 3.66 -4.40
N VAL A 167 2.83 3.32 -5.46
CA VAL A 167 3.53 4.29 -6.30
C VAL A 167 3.24 4.00 -7.76
N ILE A 168 3.05 5.05 -8.56
CA ILE A 168 2.98 5.00 -10.02
C ILE A 168 4.11 5.86 -10.56
N PHE A 169 5.02 5.27 -11.33
CA PHE A 169 5.98 5.97 -12.16
C PHE A 169 5.53 5.95 -13.61
N SER A 170 5.69 7.06 -14.33
CA SER A 170 5.24 7.20 -15.71
C SER A 170 6.29 7.92 -16.57
N LYS A 171 6.40 7.49 -17.83
CA LYS A 171 7.12 8.22 -18.90
C LYS A 171 6.29 9.37 -19.46
N TYR A 172 5.01 9.44 -19.13
CA TYR A 172 4.05 10.45 -19.59
C TYR A 172 3.55 11.27 -18.43
N SER A 173 3.12 12.50 -18.70
CA SER A 173 2.57 13.42 -17.71
C SER A 173 1.41 12.80 -16.96
N ILE A 174 1.24 13.20 -15.73
CA ILE A 174 0.09 12.90 -14.89
C ILE A 174 -0.59 14.24 -14.63
N ASP A 175 -1.82 14.41 -15.13
CA ASP A 175 -2.58 15.65 -14.96
C ASP A 175 -3.38 15.67 -13.65
N GLU A 176 -3.82 14.50 -13.19
CA GLU A 176 -4.57 14.34 -11.95
C GLU A 176 -4.20 13.01 -11.29
N ALA A 177 -4.10 13.00 -9.98
CA ALA A 177 -3.89 11.78 -9.20
C ALA A 177 -4.81 11.76 -7.99
N LYS A 178 -5.48 10.63 -7.77
CA LYS A 178 -6.43 10.42 -6.68
C LYS A 178 -6.21 9.10 -5.96
N ARG A 179 -6.43 9.12 -4.67
CA ARG A 179 -6.51 7.97 -3.81
C ARG A 179 -7.96 7.69 -3.45
N TYR A 180 -8.43 6.47 -3.68
CA TYR A 180 -9.77 6.01 -3.33
C TYR A 180 -9.66 4.98 -2.21
N GLN A 181 -10.28 5.26 -1.06
CA GLN A 181 -10.27 4.38 0.09
C GLN A 181 -11.11 3.13 -0.18
N LEU A 182 -10.55 1.96 0.04
CA LEU A 182 -11.26 0.68 0.02
C LEU A 182 -11.75 0.29 1.43
N ALA A 183 -12.60 -0.74 1.49
CA ALA A 183 -13.10 -1.25 2.76
C ALA A 183 -11.96 -1.68 3.69
N VAL A 184 -12.09 -1.35 4.96
CA VAL A 184 -11.15 -1.73 6.02
C VAL A 184 -11.73 -2.88 6.81
N LYS A 185 -10.90 -3.85 7.18
CA LYS A 185 -11.28 -5.02 7.98
C LYS A 185 -12.03 -4.60 9.27
N PRO A 186 -13.16 -5.24 9.59
CA PRO A 186 -13.84 -5.01 10.87
C PRO A 186 -12.91 -5.37 12.02
N ALA A 187 -12.74 -4.46 12.96
CA ALA A 187 -11.97 -4.65 14.16
C ALA A 187 -12.38 -3.60 15.20
N LEU A 188 -11.92 -3.74 16.43
CA LEU A 188 -12.07 -2.72 17.46
C LEU A 188 -11.52 -1.38 16.91
N TRP A 189 -12.17 -0.28 17.28
CA TRP A 189 -11.84 1.05 16.74
C TRP A 189 -10.36 1.40 16.90
N ILE A 190 -9.73 1.03 18.02
CA ILE A 190 -8.30 1.29 18.29
C ILE A 190 -7.39 0.49 17.34
N VAL A 191 -7.72 -0.76 17.05
CA VAL A 191 -6.99 -1.59 16.07
C VAL A 191 -7.12 -1.01 14.68
N ARG A 192 -8.34 -0.54 14.33
CA ARG A 192 -8.60 0.10 13.03
C ARG A 192 -7.79 1.38 12.81
N LEU A 193 -7.37 2.09 13.84
CA LEU A 193 -6.52 3.27 13.70
C LEU A 193 -5.18 2.93 13.04
N PHE A 194 -4.64 1.77 13.34
CA PHE A 194 -3.32 1.32 12.89
C PHE A 194 -3.37 0.28 11.78
N TYR A 195 -4.57 -0.20 11.42
CA TYR A 195 -4.73 -1.18 10.36
C TYR A 195 -4.49 -0.57 8.98
N LEU A 196 -4.16 -1.43 8.01
CA LEU A 196 -3.93 -1.05 6.61
C LEU A 196 -5.17 -0.38 6.01
N LYS A 197 -5.00 0.81 5.43
CA LYS A 197 -6.03 1.58 4.74
C LYS A 197 -5.92 1.34 3.23
N ARG A 198 -6.14 0.07 2.82
CA ARG A 198 -6.06 -0.33 1.41
C ARG A 198 -6.81 0.64 0.52
N CYS A 199 -6.26 0.92 -0.67
CA CYS A 199 -6.79 1.94 -1.57
C CYS A 199 -6.51 1.59 -3.03
N VAL A 200 -7.17 2.30 -3.93
CA VAL A 200 -6.76 2.43 -5.33
C VAL A 200 -6.09 3.78 -5.49
N LEU A 201 -4.90 3.80 -6.06
CA LEU A 201 -4.22 5.00 -6.54
C LEU A 201 -4.48 5.10 -8.03
N GLU A 202 -5.13 6.18 -8.47
CA GLU A 202 -5.38 6.48 -9.88
C GLU A 202 -4.50 7.64 -10.33
N ALA A 203 -3.86 7.51 -11.48
CA ALA A 203 -3.19 8.57 -12.21
C ALA A 203 -3.85 8.77 -13.57
N ARG A 204 -4.20 10.01 -13.91
CA ARG A 204 -4.79 10.36 -15.21
C ARG A 204 -3.71 10.88 -16.15
N ILE A 205 -3.39 10.08 -17.16
CA ILE A 205 -2.36 10.37 -18.15
C ILE A 205 -3.04 11.00 -19.38
N PRO A 206 -2.65 12.22 -19.81
CA PRO A 206 -3.26 12.90 -20.95
C PRO A 206 -2.95 12.18 -22.27
N LEU A 207 -3.97 12.05 -23.11
CA LEU A 207 -3.85 11.49 -24.45
C LEU A 207 -3.63 12.60 -25.48
N SER A 208 -2.84 12.32 -26.53
CA SER A 208 -2.51 13.30 -27.57
C SER A 208 -3.72 13.80 -28.40
N LYS A 209 -4.80 13.01 -28.46
CA LYS A 209 -6.06 13.38 -29.12
C LYS A 209 -7.15 13.90 -28.17
N GLY A 210 -6.76 14.26 -26.95
CA GLY A 210 -7.68 14.69 -25.90
C GLY A 210 -8.19 13.55 -25.02
N GLY A 211 -8.69 13.89 -23.85
CA GLY A 211 -9.07 12.92 -22.82
C GLY A 211 -7.87 12.38 -22.04
N HIS A 212 -8.11 11.39 -21.21
CA HIS A 212 -7.12 10.78 -20.33
C HIS A 212 -7.25 9.27 -20.30
N LEU A 213 -6.12 8.60 -20.14
CA LEU A 213 -6.05 7.21 -19.71
C LEU A 213 -6.01 7.18 -18.18
N SER A 214 -6.92 6.45 -17.55
CA SER A 214 -6.88 6.17 -16.11
C SER A 214 -5.97 4.96 -15.85
N VAL A 215 -4.83 5.21 -15.21
CA VAL A 215 -3.91 4.16 -14.75
C VAL A 215 -4.10 3.96 -13.26
N MET A 216 -4.45 2.75 -12.85
CA MET A 216 -4.78 2.44 -11.46
C MET A 216 -3.82 1.39 -10.89
N ASN A 217 -3.40 1.63 -9.65
CA ASN A 217 -2.59 0.72 -8.85
C ASN A 217 -3.32 0.37 -7.55
N THR A 218 -3.34 -0.90 -7.18
CA THR A 218 -3.97 -1.33 -5.92
C THR A 218 -3.16 -2.43 -5.23
N HIS A 219 -3.45 -2.62 -3.95
CA HIS A 219 -2.96 -3.76 -3.19
C HIS A 219 -4.08 -4.15 -2.21
N LEU A 220 -4.76 -5.27 -2.49
CA LEU A 220 -5.88 -5.74 -1.69
C LEU A 220 -5.41 -6.42 -0.40
N ASP A 221 -6.33 -6.69 0.51
CA ASP A 221 -6.01 -7.22 1.84
C ASP A 221 -5.71 -8.72 1.80
N ALA A 222 -4.53 -9.15 2.23
CA ALA A 222 -4.15 -10.55 2.35
C ALA A 222 -4.71 -11.21 3.63
N TYR A 223 -5.11 -10.42 4.63
CA TYR A 223 -5.43 -10.87 5.99
C TYR A 223 -6.91 -10.72 6.34
N ALA A 224 -7.78 -10.72 5.32
CA ALA A 224 -9.21 -10.49 5.49
C ALA A 224 -10.02 -11.75 5.83
N GLN A 225 -9.36 -12.88 6.12
CA GLN A 225 -10.00 -14.14 6.47
C GLN A 225 -11.05 -13.97 7.57
N GLY A 226 -12.17 -14.67 7.45
CA GLY A 226 -13.27 -14.59 8.38
C GLY A 226 -14.10 -13.31 8.30
N SER A 227 -13.89 -12.47 7.27
CA SER A 227 -14.68 -11.27 7.03
C SER A 227 -15.01 -11.12 5.54
N ASN A 228 -16.03 -10.31 5.22
CA ASN A 228 -16.37 -9.96 3.84
C ASN A 228 -15.58 -8.76 3.29
N THR A 229 -14.42 -8.45 3.88
CA THR A 229 -13.62 -7.28 3.51
C THR A 229 -13.11 -7.38 2.09
N MET A 230 -12.60 -8.54 1.68
CA MET A 230 -12.08 -8.76 0.34
C MET A 230 -13.17 -8.55 -0.72
N ALA A 231 -14.36 -9.15 -0.54
CA ALA A 231 -15.50 -8.94 -1.44
C ALA A 231 -15.90 -7.46 -1.53
N LYS A 232 -15.89 -6.74 -0.41
CA LYS A 232 -16.15 -5.28 -0.40
C LYS A 232 -15.05 -4.48 -1.10
N GLN A 233 -13.78 -4.89 -0.99
CA GLN A 233 -12.69 -4.25 -1.70
C GLN A 233 -12.80 -4.47 -3.20
N VAL A 234 -13.03 -5.71 -3.64
CA VAL A 234 -13.29 -6.03 -5.07
C VAL A 234 -14.47 -5.25 -5.62
N LYS A 235 -15.59 -5.18 -4.87
CA LYS A 235 -16.75 -4.36 -5.25
C LYS A 235 -16.39 -2.87 -5.37
N GLY A 236 -15.55 -2.36 -4.47
CA GLY A 236 -15.06 -0.98 -4.52
C GLY A 236 -14.20 -0.70 -5.75
N VAL A 237 -13.29 -1.62 -6.09
CA VAL A 237 -12.50 -1.55 -7.32
C VAL A 237 -13.40 -1.60 -8.54
N LYS A 238 -14.29 -2.60 -8.62
CA LYS A 238 -15.23 -2.75 -9.73
C LYS A 238 -16.04 -1.48 -9.99
N ARG A 239 -16.57 -0.85 -8.93
CA ARG A 239 -17.31 0.41 -9.06
C ARG A 239 -16.49 1.50 -9.75
N LEU A 240 -15.20 1.66 -9.38
CA LEU A 240 -14.33 2.64 -10.03
C LEU A 240 -14.12 2.33 -11.52
N LEU A 241 -13.98 1.05 -11.87
CA LEU A 241 -13.83 0.62 -13.27
C LEU A 241 -15.12 0.85 -14.07
N ASP A 242 -16.29 0.54 -13.48
CA ASP A 242 -17.60 0.79 -14.09
C ASP A 242 -17.79 2.31 -14.36
N GLU A 243 -17.49 3.17 -13.37
CA GLU A 243 -17.55 4.63 -13.53
C GLU A 243 -16.66 5.13 -14.68
N ARG A 244 -15.47 4.56 -14.88
CA ARG A 244 -14.58 4.93 -16.00
C ARG A 244 -15.11 4.42 -17.34
N THR A 245 -15.66 3.21 -17.34
CA THR A 245 -16.26 2.59 -18.53
C THR A 245 -17.49 3.37 -18.99
N GLU A 246 -18.39 3.74 -18.09
CA GLU A 246 -19.58 4.56 -18.36
C GLU A 246 -19.20 5.96 -18.91
N ALA A 247 -18.14 6.55 -18.34
CA ALA A 247 -17.56 7.80 -18.82
C ALA A 247 -16.81 7.65 -20.18
N LYS A 248 -16.74 6.45 -20.74
CA LYS A 248 -15.95 6.12 -21.96
C LYS A 248 -14.48 6.53 -21.84
N ALA A 249 -13.97 6.58 -20.63
CA ALA A 249 -12.56 6.84 -20.35
C ALA A 249 -11.77 5.51 -20.36
N PRO A 250 -10.75 5.37 -21.19
CA PRO A 250 -9.92 4.17 -21.18
C PRO A 250 -9.22 4.02 -19.84
N TRP A 251 -9.08 2.79 -19.38
CA TRP A 251 -8.42 2.48 -18.11
C TRP A 251 -7.55 1.22 -18.18
N VAL A 252 -6.59 1.17 -17.28
CA VAL A 252 -5.81 -0.02 -16.96
C VAL A 252 -5.65 -0.11 -15.45
N LEU A 253 -5.84 -1.30 -14.90
CA LEU A 253 -5.64 -1.60 -13.48
C LEU A 253 -4.59 -2.68 -13.34
N GLY A 254 -3.59 -2.44 -12.49
CA GLY A 254 -2.62 -3.42 -12.04
C GLY A 254 -2.46 -3.37 -10.53
N GLY A 255 -1.75 -4.33 -9.98
CA GLY A 255 -1.50 -4.35 -8.54
C GLY A 255 -1.33 -5.75 -7.98
N ASP A 256 -1.28 -5.84 -6.67
CA ASP A 256 -1.32 -7.09 -5.93
C ASP A 256 -2.75 -7.31 -5.40
N PHE A 257 -3.45 -8.23 -6.02
CA PHE A 257 -4.84 -8.53 -5.66
C PHE A 257 -4.96 -9.48 -4.47
N ASN A 258 -3.88 -10.16 -4.09
CA ASN A 258 -3.90 -11.23 -3.07
C ASN A 258 -4.97 -12.30 -3.33
N LEU A 259 -5.32 -12.50 -4.59
CA LEU A 259 -6.31 -13.44 -5.07
C LEU A 259 -5.70 -14.29 -6.18
N LEU A 260 -6.01 -15.57 -6.18
CA LEU A 260 -5.71 -16.43 -7.30
C LEU A 260 -6.77 -16.22 -8.38
N PRO A 261 -6.36 -16.14 -9.67
CA PRO A 261 -7.29 -15.85 -10.75
C PRO A 261 -8.38 -16.90 -10.96
N ASN A 262 -8.11 -18.16 -10.57
CA ASN A 262 -9.06 -19.26 -10.65
C ASN A 262 -8.56 -20.52 -9.91
N ASP A 263 -9.39 -21.54 -9.80
CA ASP A 263 -9.05 -22.83 -9.15
C ASP A 263 -7.91 -23.59 -9.84
N MET A 264 -7.71 -23.39 -11.15
CA MET A 264 -6.59 -24.00 -11.88
C MET A 264 -5.25 -23.42 -11.41
N ALA A 265 -5.17 -22.12 -11.16
CA ALA A 265 -3.97 -21.51 -10.60
C ALA A 265 -3.63 -22.06 -9.22
N ARG A 266 -4.65 -22.36 -8.40
CA ARG A 266 -4.49 -23.02 -7.10
C ARG A 266 -3.88 -24.43 -7.20
N LYS A 267 -4.29 -25.21 -8.21
CA LYS A 267 -3.77 -26.55 -8.46
C LYS A 267 -2.30 -26.57 -8.92
N GLN A 268 -1.79 -25.44 -9.38
CA GLN A 268 -0.39 -25.25 -9.80
C GLN A 268 0.54 -24.84 -8.66
N LEU A 269 -0.01 -24.52 -7.48
CA LEU A 269 0.79 -24.18 -6.31
C LEU A 269 1.51 -25.43 -5.78
N THR A 270 2.74 -25.23 -5.29
CA THR A 270 3.41 -26.26 -4.48
C THR A 270 2.63 -26.48 -3.19
N LYS A 271 2.86 -27.60 -2.51
CA LYS A 271 2.17 -27.93 -1.26
C LYS A 271 2.33 -26.82 -0.21
N ASP A 272 3.56 -26.30 -0.06
CA ASP A 272 3.87 -25.22 0.88
C ASP A 272 3.18 -23.90 0.49
N GLN A 273 3.10 -23.59 -0.81
CA GLN A 273 2.37 -22.43 -1.30
C GLN A 273 0.86 -22.57 -1.09
N ALA A 274 0.30 -23.77 -1.30
CA ALA A 274 -1.12 -24.02 -1.10
C ALA A 274 -1.54 -23.91 0.37
N GLU A 275 -0.66 -24.23 1.32
CA GLU A 275 -0.88 -24.02 2.76
C GLU A 275 -0.96 -22.53 3.14
N LEU A 276 -0.22 -21.66 2.45
CA LEU A 276 -0.30 -20.20 2.63
C LEU A 276 -1.63 -19.63 2.12
N TYR A 277 -2.18 -20.19 1.05
CA TYR A 277 -3.50 -19.86 0.51
C TYR A 277 -4.58 -20.78 1.11
N ASN A 278 -4.86 -20.62 2.40
CA ASN A 278 -5.81 -21.46 3.14
C ASN A 278 -7.21 -21.49 2.47
N PRO A 279 -7.86 -22.67 2.33
CA PRO A 279 -9.16 -22.83 1.68
C PRO A 279 -10.33 -22.04 2.28
N HIS A 280 -10.18 -21.48 3.48
CA HIS A 280 -11.18 -20.58 4.08
C HIS A 280 -11.21 -19.17 3.47
N THR A 281 -10.41 -18.88 2.46
CA THR A 281 -10.49 -17.66 1.63
C THR A 281 -11.33 -17.89 0.37
N GLU A 282 -12.20 -18.89 0.34
CA GLU A 282 -13.13 -19.08 -0.77
C GLU A 282 -14.04 -17.85 -0.89
N LEU A 283 -13.68 -16.98 -1.82
CA LEU A 283 -14.66 -16.18 -2.53
C LEU A 283 -15.23 -17.13 -3.60
N SER A 284 -16.30 -17.84 -3.27
CA SER A 284 -17.20 -18.37 -4.29
C SER A 284 -17.83 -17.15 -4.96
N TYR A 285 -17.44 -16.88 -6.19
CA TYR A 285 -18.11 -15.94 -7.08
C TYR A 285 -19.26 -16.64 -7.77
#